data_822515112bd00bef72ca1c3d7ae58d10
#
_entry.id   822515112bd00bef72ca1c3d7ae58d10
#
_cell.length_a   1.000
_cell.length_b   1.000
_cell.length_c   1.000
_cell.angle_alpha   90.00
_cell.angle_beta   90.00
_cell.angle_gamma   90.00
#
_symmetry.space_group_name_H-M   'P 1'
#
loop_
_entity.id
_entity.type
_entity.pdbx_description
1 polymer ?
#
loop_
_entity_poly.entity_id
_entity_poly.type
_entity_poly.pdbx_seq_one_letter_code
_entity_poly.pdbx_strand_id
1 'polypeptide(L)'
;MKNKLLTIALAAVLVLPVILTACATTAATTTTASSTTTTTDPNGEVEATEFMGVQLTPISEQNNNALKGTQYIDKDTYILTVDGLVDHPLSLTYADLEAYPQISQLMDLDCVEGWSFTAKWTGPALSAIFAAAGVKPEAKIVIFYTADVPEGYSSLDLSYIINNNIIIGLKDNDITLTPDRGFPFQVVAMSKFGYKWAKWVTRIELSDNTNFRGFWENYGYNNSANVTGPVSEP
;
A
#
# COMPACT_ATOMS: atom_id res chain seq x y z
N MET A 1 87.93 -20.52 -10.85
CA MET A 1 89.09 -19.68 -11.19
C MET A 1 88.69 -18.26 -11.42
N LYS A 2 89.41 -17.34 -10.76
CA LYS A 2 89.47 -15.87 -10.90
C LYS A 2 88.37 -15.04 -10.26
N ASN A 3 88.74 -14.62 -9.07
CA ASN A 3 88.30 -13.41 -8.32
C ASN A 3 88.44 -12.18 -9.19
N LYS A 4 87.52 -11.22 -9.02
CA LYS A 4 87.87 -9.82 -9.05
C LYS A 4 87.02 -9.07 -8.00
N LEU A 5 87.72 -8.64 -6.95
CA LEU A 5 87.31 -7.58 -6.06
C LEU A 5 87.14 -6.26 -6.84
N LEU A 6 86.20 -5.46 -6.56
CA LEU A 6 86.24 -4.06 -6.87
C LEU A 6 85.65 -3.22 -5.70
N THR A 7 86.42 -2.25 -5.35
CA THR A 7 86.51 -1.46 -4.16
C THR A 7 85.34 -0.45 -4.05
N ILE A 8 84.93 -0.26 -2.82
CA ILE A 8 83.92 0.68 -2.36
C ILE A 8 84.46 2.13 -2.40
N ALA A 9 83.68 3.04 -2.93
CA ALA A 9 83.84 4.47 -2.65
C ALA A 9 82.63 4.98 -1.88
N LEU A 10 82.89 5.40 -0.65
CA LEU A 10 81.93 5.94 0.29
C LEU A 10 81.76 7.45 0.00
N ALA A 11 80.62 7.89 -0.50
CA ALA A 11 80.28 9.28 -0.63
C ALA A 11 79.20 9.63 0.45
N ALA A 12 79.59 10.39 1.44
CA ALA A 12 78.69 10.91 2.43
C ALA A 12 77.87 12.08 1.85
N VAL A 13 76.61 11.88 1.73
CA VAL A 13 75.64 12.95 1.39
C VAL A 13 74.96 13.45 2.65
N LEU A 14 75.24 14.69 3.02
CA LEU A 14 74.54 15.41 4.06
C LEU A 14 73.12 15.71 3.58
N VAL A 15 72.13 15.11 4.22
CA VAL A 15 70.71 15.43 3.99
C VAL A 15 70.24 16.38 5.08
N LEU A 16 69.97 17.62 4.70
CA LEU A 16 69.28 18.59 5.54
C LEU A 16 67.78 18.19 5.69
N PRO A 17 67.18 18.18 6.88
CA PRO A 17 65.74 17.94 6.98
C PRO A 17 64.98 19.22 6.61
N VAL A 18 64.23 19.18 5.51
CA VAL A 18 63.18 20.16 5.20
C VAL A 18 61.96 19.82 6.03
N ILE A 19 61.66 20.67 7.02
CA ILE A 19 60.41 20.55 7.78
C ILE A 19 59.29 21.12 6.92
N LEU A 20 58.51 20.26 6.28
CA LEU A 20 57.24 20.63 5.68
C LEU A 20 56.20 20.70 6.77
N THR A 21 55.77 21.89 7.12
CA THR A 21 54.59 22.15 7.93
C THR A 21 53.34 21.83 7.08
N ALA A 22 52.79 20.66 7.23
CA ALA A 22 51.49 20.30 6.63
C ALA A 22 50.37 21.00 7.39
N CYS A 23 49.82 22.03 6.77
CA CYS A 23 48.58 22.66 7.24
C CYS A 23 47.41 21.67 6.96
N ALA A 24 46.99 20.93 7.97
CA ALA A 24 45.84 20.05 7.88
C ALA A 24 44.56 20.90 7.86
N THR A 25 44.00 21.09 6.68
CA THR A 25 42.65 21.66 6.52
C THR A 25 41.66 20.58 6.91
N THR A 26 41.11 20.65 8.12
CA THR A 26 40.01 19.77 8.57
C THR A 26 38.77 20.22 7.80
N ALA A 27 38.42 19.48 6.76
CA ALA A 27 37.12 19.61 6.13
C ALA A 27 36.07 19.11 7.14
N ALA A 28 35.31 20.01 7.71
CA ALA A 28 34.14 19.68 8.50
C ALA A 28 33.08 19.10 7.55
N THR A 29 32.91 17.80 7.58
CA THR A 29 31.77 17.11 6.92
C THR A 29 30.54 17.51 7.70
N THR A 30 29.79 18.48 7.19
CA THR A 30 28.47 18.83 7.71
C THR A 30 27.54 17.68 7.31
N THR A 31 27.34 16.72 8.20
CA THR A 31 26.28 15.74 8.09
C THR A 31 24.97 16.50 8.29
N THR A 32 24.29 16.82 7.20
CA THR A 32 22.91 17.32 7.25
C THR A 32 22.06 16.16 7.75
N ALA A 33 21.76 16.16 9.05
CA ALA A 33 20.73 15.27 9.59
C ALA A 33 19.42 15.71 8.94
N SER A 34 18.90 14.88 8.04
CA SER A 34 17.54 15.01 7.54
C SER A 34 16.64 14.81 8.74
N SER A 35 16.03 15.88 9.23
CA SER A 35 15.02 15.81 10.28
C SER A 35 13.80 15.17 9.66
N THR A 36 13.62 13.86 9.85
CA THR A 36 12.38 13.17 9.54
C THR A 36 11.32 13.75 10.47
N THR A 37 10.45 14.59 9.93
CA THR A 37 9.29 15.11 10.66
C THR A 37 8.35 13.93 10.86
N THR A 38 8.28 13.39 12.06
CA THR A 38 7.34 12.34 12.41
C THR A 38 5.96 12.97 12.54
N THR A 39 5.07 12.66 11.62
CA THR A 39 3.67 13.08 11.68
C THR A 39 2.91 12.14 12.60
N THR A 40 2.28 12.68 13.64
CA THR A 40 1.45 11.91 14.58
C THR A 40 0.00 12.35 14.38
N ASP A 41 -0.90 11.38 14.21
CA ASP A 41 -2.33 11.63 14.06
C ASP A 41 -3.00 12.00 15.41
N PRO A 42 -4.29 12.43 15.43
CA PRO A 42 -5.01 12.75 16.65
C PRO A 42 -5.15 11.59 17.65
N ASN A 43 -5.00 10.33 17.21
CA ASN A 43 -5.06 9.14 18.05
C ASN A 43 -3.69 8.73 18.62
N GLY A 44 -2.63 9.47 18.26
CA GLY A 44 -1.26 9.19 18.69
C GLY A 44 -0.55 8.14 17.83
N GLU A 45 -1.12 7.76 16.69
CA GLU A 45 -0.47 6.87 15.71
C GLU A 45 0.62 7.63 14.95
N VAL A 46 1.71 6.96 14.62
CA VAL A 46 2.86 7.53 13.92
C VAL A 46 2.85 7.08 12.48
N GLU A 47 2.82 8.03 11.55
CA GLU A 47 2.84 7.75 10.13
C GLU A 47 4.18 7.14 9.70
N ALA A 48 4.12 5.98 9.04
CA ALA A 48 5.28 5.37 8.41
C ALA A 48 5.71 6.16 7.18
N THR A 49 7.01 6.46 7.07
CA THR A 49 7.58 7.18 5.90
C THR A 49 8.30 6.25 4.93
N GLU A 50 8.57 5.01 5.35
CA GLU A 50 9.26 3.99 4.55
C GLU A 50 8.72 2.60 4.88
N PHE A 51 8.63 1.75 3.87
CA PHE A 51 8.32 0.33 4.04
C PHE A 51 9.06 -0.50 2.98
N MET A 52 9.71 -1.59 3.40
CA MET A 52 10.50 -2.49 2.53
C MET A 52 11.58 -1.76 1.70
N GLY A 53 12.17 -0.67 2.23
CA GLY A 53 13.19 0.13 1.53
C GLY A 53 12.63 1.11 0.50
N VAL A 54 11.30 1.29 0.45
CA VAL A 54 10.64 2.23 -0.45
C VAL A 54 10.06 3.39 0.36
N GLN A 55 10.32 4.63 -0.07
CA GLN A 55 9.71 5.81 0.52
C GLN A 55 8.22 5.83 0.21
N LEU A 56 7.40 6.06 1.23
CA LEU A 56 5.96 6.15 1.11
C LEU A 56 5.53 7.59 0.81
N THR A 57 4.46 7.75 0.06
CA THR A 57 3.83 9.05 -0.14
C THR A 57 3.12 9.45 1.16
N PRO A 58 3.45 10.59 1.77
CA PRO A 58 2.75 11.06 2.98
C PRO A 58 1.24 11.15 2.75
N ILE A 59 0.44 10.77 3.75
CA ILE A 59 -1.03 10.78 3.64
C ILE A 59 -1.55 12.16 3.24
N SER A 60 -0.91 13.23 3.72
CA SER A 60 -1.25 14.62 3.36
C SER A 60 -1.00 14.97 1.88
N GLU A 61 -0.20 14.19 1.17
CA GLU A 61 0.14 14.39 -0.25
C GLU A 61 -0.58 13.39 -1.17
N GLN A 62 -1.24 12.39 -0.61
CA GLN A 62 -2.01 11.41 -1.38
C GLN A 62 -3.30 12.06 -1.90
N ASN A 63 -3.52 11.97 -3.20
CA ASN A 63 -4.81 12.39 -3.80
C ASN A 63 -5.94 11.45 -3.38
N ASN A 64 -7.16 11.97 -3.41
CA ASN A 64 -8.33 11.25 -2.94
C ASN A 64 -9.61 11.69 -3.67
N ASN A 65 -10.46 10.74 -4.06
CA ASN A 65 -11.74 10.98 -4.71
C ASN A 65 -12.87 10.30 -3.95
N ALA A 66 -14.05 10.90 -3.99
CA ALA A 66 -15.28 10.39 -3.41
C ALA A 66 -16.48 10.75 -4.30
N LEU A 67 -17.32 9.77 -4.66
CA LEU A 67 -18.47 9.98 -5.55
C LEU A 67 -19.54 10.90 -4.94
N LYS A 68 -19.91 10.61 -3.71
CA LYS A 68 -20.95 11.37 -2.96
C LYS A 68 -20.38 12.10 -1.75
N GLY A 69 -19.08 12.44 -1.80
CA GLY A 69 -18.36 13.05 -0.70
C GLY A 69 -17.97 12.05 0.39
N THR A 70 -17.22 12.53 1.36
CA THR A 70 -16.72 11.71 2.49
C THR A 70 -17.88 11.15 3.30
N GLN A 71 -17.84 9.85 3.60
CA GLN A 71 -18.78 9.17 4.46
C GLN A 71 -18.22 9.12 5.89
N TYR A 72 -19.06 9.40 6.87
CA TYR A 72 -18.72 9.36 8.30
C TYR A 72 -19.43 8.18 8.94
N ILE A 73 -18.69 7.11 9.19
CA ILE A 73 -19.22 5.85 9.71
C ILE A 73 -18.76 5.69 11.15
N ASP A 74 -19.71 5.41 12.04
CA ASP A 74 -19.41 5.11 13.44
C ASP A 74 -18.97 3.64 13.57
N LYS A 75 -17.73 3.44 14.02
CA LYS A 75 -17.14 2.10 14.17
C LYS A 75 -17.86 1.22 15.18
N ASP A 76 -18.50 1.83 16.19
CA ASP A 76 -19.15 1.09 17.28
C ASP A 76 -20.50 0.48 16.85
N THR A 77 -21.08 1.02 15.76
CA THR A 77 -22.30 0.51 15.14
C THR A 77 -22.08 -0.13 13.78
N TYR A 78 -20.84 -0.06 13.27
CA TYR A 78 -20.49 -0.61 11.97
C TYR A 78 -20.57 -2.13 11.93
N ILE A 79 -21.18 -2.65 10.87
CA ILE A 79 -21.22 -4.07 10.55
C ILE A 79 -20.83 -4.26 9.08
N LEU A 80 -19.84 -5.10 8.84
CA LEU A 80 -19.54 -5.64 7.51
C LEU A 80 -20.31 -6.95 7.31
N THR A 81 -21.21 -6.99 6.34
CA THR A 81 -21.90 -8.21 5.94
C THR A 81 -21.09 -8.93 4.84
N VAL A 82 -20.93 -10.26 4.97
CA VAL A 82 -20.38 -11.12 3.91
C VAL A 82 -21.41 -12.20 3.63
N ASP A 83 -21.95 -12.22 2.40
CA ASP A 83 -23.05 -13.10 2.03
C ASP A 83 -23.01 -13.54 0.56
N GLY A 84 -24.15 -13.97 0.00
CA GLY A 84 -24.28 -14.51 -1.35
C GLY A 84 -23.95 -15.99 -1.40
N LEU A 85 -23.06 -16.39 -2.30
CA LEU A 85 -22.64 -17.78 -2.48
C LEU A 85 -21.63 -18.23 -1.41
N VAL A 86 -22.09 -18.28 -0.17
CA VAL A 86 -21.35 -18.75 1.02
C VAL A 86 -22.20 -19.76 1.81
N ASP A 87 -21.57 -20.60 2.61
CA ASP A 87 -22.25 -21.55 3.50
C ASP A 87 -22.70 -20.88 4.79
N HIS A 88 -21.90 -19.92 5.29
CA HIS A 88 -22.07 -19.22 6.56
C HIS A 88 -21.97 -17.70 6.34
N PRO A 89 -23.07 -16.99 6.08
CA PRO A 89 -23.04 -15.53 6.04
C PRO A 89 -22.47 -14.94 7.32
N LEU A 90 -21.62 -13.93 7.18
CA LEU A 90 -20.95 -13.27 8.31
C LEU A 90 -21.51 -11.87 8.52
N SER A 91 -21.52 -11.47 9.80
CA SER A 91 -21.78 -10.09 10.24
C SER A 91 -20.63 -9.71 11.17
N LEU A 92 -19.68 -8.92 10.67
CA LEU A 92 -18.42 -8.63 11.33
C LEU A 92 -18.39 -7.19 11.80
N THR A 93 -18.12 -7.00 13.09
CA THR A 93 -17.82 -5.68 13.65
C THR A 93 -16.44 -5.20 13.22
N TYR A 94 -16.13 -3.93 13.46
CA TYR A 94 -14.78 -3.41 13.28
C TYR A 94 -13.75 -4.20 14.09
N ALA A 95 -14.08 -4.51 15.37
CA ALA A 95 -13.21 -5.29 16.26
C ALA A 95 -12.99 -6.72 15.77
N ASP A 96 -14.00 -7.37 15.18
CA ASP A 96 -13.82 -8.70 14.58
C ASP A 96 -12.80 -8.67 13.45
N LEU A 97 -12.81 -7.61 12.61
CA LEU A 97 -11.88 -7.47 11.50
C LEU A 97 -10.46 -7.12 11.98
N GLU A 98 -10.32 -6.34 13.06
CA GLU A 98 -9.01 -6.13 13.71
C GLU A 98 -8.45 -7.42 14.31
N ALA A 99 -9.29 -8.36 14.71
CA ALA A 99 -8.88 -9.65 15.29
C ALA A 99 -8.37 -10.66 14.24
N TYR A 100 -8.68 -10.49 12.95
CA TYR A 100 -8.08 -11.31 11.89
C TYR A 100 -6.57 -11.07 11.80
N PRO A 101 -5.78 -12.04 11.28
CA PRO A 101 -4.38 -11.80 10.98
C PRO A 101 -4.20 -10.60 10.05
N GLN A 102 -3.47 -9.60 10.50
CA GLN A 102 -3.19 -8.38 9.74
C GLN A 102 -2.00 -8.59 8.82
N ILE A 103 -2.12 -8.16 7.57
CA ILE A 103 -1.06 -8.22 6.56
C ILE A 103 -0.73 -6.80 6.12
N SER A 104 0.56 -6.46 6.05
CA SER A 104 1.01 -5.20 5.48
C SER A 104 1.55 -5.43 4.06
N GLN A 105 1.14 -4.58 3.13
CA GLN A 105 1.52 -4.64 1.71
C GLN A 105 1.94 -3.27 1.22
N LEU A 106 3.02 -3.23 0.41
CA LEU A 106 3.42 -2.03 -0.33
C LEU A 106 2.64 -2.01 -1.64
N MET A 107 1.84 -0.98 -1.87
CA MET A 107 0.98 -0.88 -3.04
C MET A 107 0.98 0.53 -3.62
N ASP A 108 0.95 0.58 -4.95
CA ASP A 108 0.62 1.80 -5.68
C ASP A 108 -0.88 1.83 -5.96
N LEU A 109 -1.50 2.99 -5.69
CA LEU A 109 -2.84 3.28 -6.15
C LEU A 109 -2.72 4.21 -7.36
N ASP A 110 -3.14 3.72 -8.52
CA ASP A 110 -3.14 4.46 -9.78
C ASP A 110 -4.54 4.94 -10.11
N CYS A 111 -4.72 6.24 -10.36
CA CYS A 111 -5.98 6.81 -10.78
C CYS A 111 -6.02 7.04 -12.29
N VAL A 112 -7.20 6.84 -12.88
CA VAL A 112 -7.44 7.17 -14.31
C VAL A 112 -7.30 8.67 -14.62
N GLU A 113 -7.28 9.52 -13.60
CA GLU A 113 -7.02 10.97 -13.72
C GLU A 113 -5.53 11.29 -13.87
N GLY A 114 -4.63 10.30 -13.86
CA GLY A 114 -3.20 10.45 -14.11
C GLY A 114 -2.36 10.76 -12.86
N TRP A 115 -2.90 10.59 -11.67
CA TRP A 115 -2.12 10.63 -10.44
C TRP A 115 -2.00 9.24 -9.81
N SER A 116 -0.95 9.06 -9.03
CA SER A 116 -0.70 7.84 -8.26
C SER A 116 0.00 8.16 -6.96
N PHE A 117 -0.03 7.22 -6.02
CA PHE A 117 0.77 7.28 -4.82
C PHE A 117 1.12 5.88 -4.33
N THR A 118 2.26 5.78 -3.62
CA THR A 118 2.76 4.54 -3.02
C THR A 118 2.51 4.57 -1.52
N ALA A 119 1.86 3.55 -0.98
CA ALA A 119 1.53 3.47 0.43
C ALA A 119 1.70 2.05 1.01
N LYS A 120 1.88 2.00 2.33
CA LYS A 120 1.82 0.78 3.12
C LYS A 120 0.37 0.57 3.58
N TRP A 121 -0.28 -0.41 3.01
CA TRP A 121 -1.64 -0.80 3.39
C TRP A 121 -1.61 -1.95 4.37
N THR A 122 -2.39 -1.87 5.45
CA THR A 122 -2.50 -2.93 6.45
C THR A 122 -3.94 -3.31 6.70
N GLY A 123 -4.23 -4.61 6.69
CA GLY A 123 -5.56 -5.15 6.94
C GLY A 123 -5.61 -6.66 6.80
N PRO A 124 -6.76 -7.31 7.07
CA PRO A 124 -6.94 -8.73 6.88
C PRO A 124 -7.05 -9.10 5.39
N ALA A 125 -6.54 -10.26 5.03
CA ALA A 125 -6.77 -10.82 3.70
C ALA A 125 -8.24 -11.20 3.53
N LEU A 126 -8.83 -10.85 2.39
CA LEU A 126 -10.19 -11.27 2.03
C LEU A 126 -10.32 -12.80 2.00
N SER A 127 -9.26 -13.52 1.62
CA SER A 127 -9.23 -14.99 1.61
C SER A 127 -9.46 -15.59 3.00
N ALA A 128 -8.98 -14.96 4.08
CA ALA A 128 -9.21 -15.43 5.45
C ALA A 128 -10.69 -15.25 5.87
N ILE A 129 -11.28 -14.13 5.49
CA ILE A 129 -12.71 -13.85 5.72
C ILE A 129 -13.57 -14.83 4.91
N PHE A 130 -13.21 -15.07 3.65
CA PHE A 130 -13.94 -16.01 2.77
C PHE A 130 -13.81 -17.45 3.23
N ALA A 131 -12.69 -17.85 3.81
CA ALA A 131 -12.54 -19.17 4.43
C ALA A 131 -13.48 -19.36 5.62
N ALA A 132 -13.69 -18.33 6.43
CA ALA A 132 -14.65 -18.33 7.54
C ALA A 132 -16.11 -18.39 7.03
N ALA A 133 -16.41 -17.73 5.91
CA ALA A 133 -17.75 -17.75 5.30
C ALA A 133 -18.07 -19.06 4.57
N GLY A 134 -17.08 -19.85 4.14
CA GLY A 134 -17.26 -21.07 3.36
C GLY A 134 -17.77 -20.77 1.95
N VAL A 135 -16.87 -20.28 1.07
CA VAL A 135 -17.25 -19.91 -0.30
C VAL A 135 -17.69 -21.10 -1.11
N LYS A 136 -18.87 -21.01 -1.74
CA LYS A 136 -19.40 -22.06 -2.61
C LYS A 136 -18.64 -22.10 -3.93
N PRO A 137 -18.50 -23.28 -4.56
CA PRO A 137 -17.72 -23.46 -5.79
C PRO A 137 -18.28 -22.70 -7.00
N GLU A 138 -19.55 -22.30 -6.97
CA GLU A 138 -20.20 -21.52 -8.02
C GLU A 138 -19.77 -20.06 -8.03
N ALA A 139 -19.25 -19.52 -6.91
CA ALA A 139 -18.81 -18.13 -6.82
C ALA A 139 -17.65 -17.86 -7.79
N LYS A 140 -17.77 -16.77 -8.55
CA LYS A 140 -16.80 -16.35 -9.57
C LYS A 140 -16.28 -14.94 -9.30
N ILE A 141 -17.12 -14.07 -8.80
CA ILE A 141 -16.81 -12.66 -8.52
C ILE A 141 -17.20 -12.31 -7.10
N VAL A 142 -16.62 -11.21 -6.64
CA VAL A 142 -16.92 -10.58 -5.36
C VAL A 142 -17.39 -9.16 -5.64
N ILE A 143 -18.62 -8.84 -5.21
CA ILE A 143 -19.22 -7.53 -5.36
C ILE A 143 -19.08 -6.76 -4.05
N PHE A 144 -18.60 -5.52 -4.13
CA PHE A 144 -18.44 -4.62 -3.00
C PHE A 144 -19.54 -3.57 -3.00
N TYR A 145 -20.24 -3.46 -1.89
CA TYR A 145 -21.26 -2.45 -1.63
C TYR A 145 -20.67 -1.46 -0.63
N THR A 146 -20.91 -0.19 -0.85
CA THR A 146 -20.34 0.89 -0.06
C THR A 146 -21.43 1.80 0.49
N ALA A 147 -21.12 2.56 1.53
CA ALA A 147 -22.10 3.44 2.17
C ALA A 147 -22.64 4.52 1.22
N ASP A 148 -21.83 4.95 0.25
CA ASP A 148 -22.22 5.94 -0.77
C ASP A 148 -22.86 5.33 -2.02
N VAL A 149 -22.63 4.03 -2.30
CA VAL A 149 -23.21 3.28 -3.44
C VAL A 149 -23.75 1.92 -2.96
N PRO A 150 -24.89 1.92 -2.24
CA PRO A 150 -25.44 0.70 -1.65
C PRO A 150 -26.03 -0.28 -2.68
N GLU A 151 -26.16 0.13 -3.95
CA GLU A 151 -26.61 -0.72 -5.07
C GLU A 151 -25.52 -1.64 -5.61
N GLY A 152 -24.24 -1.43 -5.22
CA GLY A 152 -23.06 -2.15 -5.66
C GLY A 152 -22.08 -1.23 -6.37
N TYR A 153 -20.97 -0.95 -5.66
CA TYR A 153 -19.96 -0.01 -6.14
C TYR A 153 -19.11 -0.59 -7.27
N SER A 154 -18.56 -1.78 -7.07
CA SER A 154 -17.69 -2.45 -8.05
C SER A 154 -17.55 -3.94 -7.74
N SER A 155 -16.84 -4.68 -8.60
CA SER A 155 -16.53 -6.09 -8.38
C SER A 155 -15.11 -6.45 -8.76
N LEU A 156 -14.63 -7.56 -8.23
CA LEU A 156 -13.35 -8.18 -8.58
C LEU A 156 -13.57 -9.68 -8.79
N ASP A 157 -12.79 -10.29 -9.68
CA ASP A 157 -12.79 -11.75 -9.83
C ASP A 157 -12.34 -12.40 -8.52
N LEU A 158 -13.05 -13.45 -8.09
CA LEU A 158 -12.69 -14.20 -6.88
C LEU A 158 -11.27 -14.79 -6.99
N SER A 159 -10.93 -15.34 -8.16
CA SER A 159 -9.59 -15.88 -8.43
C SER A 159 -8.50 -14.81 -8.34
N TYR A 160 -8.77 -13.60 -8.82
CA TYR A 160 -7.84 -12.48 -8.70
C TYR A 160 -7.61 -12.12 -7.22
N ILE A 161 -8.67 -12.05 -6.41
CA ILE A 161 -8.58 -11.74 -4.98
C ILE A 161 -7.71 -12.78 -4.25
N ILE A 162 -7.95 -14.07 -4.50
CA ILE A 162 -7.21 -15.16 -3.86
C ILE A 162 -5.73 -15.18 -4.30
N ASN A 163 -5.48 -15.12 -5.62
CA ASN A 163 -4.13 -15.25 -6.18
C ASN A 163 -3.23 -14.05 -5.83
N ASN A 164 -3.79 -12.88 -5.60
CA ASN A 164 -3.05 -11.66 -5.27
C ASN A 164 -3.12 -11.31 -3.77
N ASN A 165 -3.73 -12.19 -2.95
CA ASN A 165 -3.88 -11.98 -1.52
C ASN A 165 -4.45 -10.59 -1.18
N ILE A 166 -5.53 -10.20 -1.87
CA ILE A 166 -6.16 -8.88 -1.72
C ILE A 166 -6.65 -8.72 -0.27
N ILE A 167 -6.35 -7.57 0.31
CA ILE A 167 -6.75 -7.22 1.68
C ILE A 167 -7.89 -6.20 1.69
N ILE A 168 -8.58 -6.12 2.82
CA ILE A 168 -9.36 -4.94 3.19
C ILE A 168 -8.45 -4.09 4.08
N GLY A 169 -8.08 -2.89 3.61
CA GLY A 169 -7.21 -2.00 4.37
C GLY A 169 -7.96 -1.32 5.52
N LEU A 170 -7.39 -1.41 6.73
CA LEU A 170 -7.79 -0.66 7.90
C LEU A 170 -6.87 0.53 8.15
N LYS A 171 -5.61 0.40 7.69
CA LYS A 171 -4.56 1.41 7.88
C LYS A 171 -3.87 1.74 6.56
N ASP A 172 -3.49 3.01 6.44
CA ASP A 172 -2.62 3.57 5.43
C ASP A 172 -1.40 4.17 6.12
N ASN A 173 -0.20 3.79 5.71
CA ASN A 173 1.06 4.23 6.32
C ASN A 173 1.06 4.12 7.86
N ASP A 174 0.54 3.03 8.41
CA ASP A 174 0.36 2.75 9.84
C ASP A 174 -0.68 3.63 10.57
N ILE A 175 -1.30 4.58 9.90
CA ILE A 175 -2.41 5.38 10.43
C ILE A 175 -3.74 4.68 10.14
N THR A 176 -4.61 4.58 11.13
CA THR A 176 -6.00 4.16 10.96
C THR A 176 -6.68 5.02 9.90
N LEU A 177 -7.38 4.41 8.96
CA LEU A 177 -8.03 5.16 7.88
C LEU A 177 -8.90 6.29 8.43
N THR A 178 -8.73 7.47 7.85
CA THR A 178 -9.63 8.59 8.11
C THR A 178 -10.93 8.44 7.31
N PRO A 179 -12.02 9.14 7.68
CA PRO A 179 -13.29 9.05 6.93
C PRO A 179 -13.13 9.29 5.43
N ASP A 180 -12.32 10.26 5.01
CA ASP A 180 -12.06 10.55 3.59
C ASP A 180 -11.25 9.47 2.89
N ARG A 181 -10.45 8.69 3.64
CA ARG A 181 -9.67 7.54 3.15
C ARG A 181 -10.44 6.22 3.16
N GLY A 182 -11.75 6.26 3.46
CA GLY A 182 -12.61 5.08 3.39
C GLY A 182 -12.82 4.36 4.71
N PHE A 183 -12.52 5.01 5.86
CA PHE A 183 -12.85 4.42 7.16
C PHE A 183 -14.30 3.91 7.18
N PRO A 184 -14.59 2.71 7.70
CA PRO A 184 -13.66 1.81 8.41
C PRO A 184 -12.77 0.96 7.49
N PHE A 185 -13.11 0.76 6.20
CA PHE A 185 -12.38 -0.13 5.29
C PHE A 185 -12.34 0.37 3.87
N GLN A 186 -11.19 0.11 3.23
CA GLN A 186 -11.01 0.24 1.80
C GLN A 186 -10.49 -1.05 1.21
N VAL A 187 -11.00 -1.47 0.05
CA VAL A 187 -10.43 -2.58 -0.72
C VAL A 187 -9.09 -2.15 -1.29
N VAL A 188 -8.04 -2.94 -1.08
CA VAL A 188 -6.71 -2.70 -1.64
C VAL A 188 -6.52 -3.55 -2.89
N ALA A 189 -6.94 -3.01 -4.04
CA ALA A 189 -7.02 -3.74 -5.31
C ALA A 189 -5.73 -3.62 -6.13
N MET A 190 -4.69 -4.35 -5.76
CA MET A 190 -3.36 -4.35 -6.41
C MET A 190 -3.46 -4.39 -7.94
N SER A 191 -2.70 -3.51 -8.63
CA SER A 191 -2.65 -3.44 -10.10
C SER A 191 -3.99 -3.15 -10.79
N LYS A 192 -4.96 -2.62 -10.05
CA LYS A 192 -6.23 -2.11 -10.57
C LYS A 192 -6.30 -0.61 -10.40
N PHE A 193 -6.91 0.07 -11.38
CA PHE A 193 -7.19 1.50 -11.24
C PHE A 193 -8.06 1.81 -10.01
N GLY A 194 -7.89 3.00 -9.45
CA GLY A 194 -8.49 3.44 -8.19
C GLY A 194 -10.01 3.27 -8.09
N TYR A 195 -10.73 3.22 -9.20
CA TYR A 195 -12.18 2.97 -9.17
C TYR A 195 -12.56 1.52 -8.77
N LYS A 196 -11.60 0.60 -8.65
CA LYS A 196 -11.80 -0.73 -8.04
C LYS A 196 -11.51 -0.75 -6.53
N TRP A 197 -10.94 0.32 -5.99
CA TRP A 197 -10.56 0.42 -4.59
C TRP A 197 -11.74 0.96 -3.77
N ALA A 198 -12.76 0.12 -3.58
CA ALA A 198 -14.00 0.49 -2.90
C ALA A 198 -13.73 0.99 -1.47
N LYS A 199 -14.17 2.21 -1.15
CA LYS A 199 -14.14 2.83 0.17
C LYS A 199 -15.46 2.62 0.92
N TRP A 200 -15.44 2.73 2.25
CA TRP A 200 -16.65 2.63 3.08
C TRP A 200 -17.47 1.35 2.82
N VAL A 201 -16.76 0.23 2.66
CA VAL A 201 -17.40 -1.06 2.34
C VAL A 201 -18.32 -1.47 3.48
N THR A 202 -19.57 -1.80 3.17
CA THR A 202 -20.60 -2.23 4.13
C THR A 202 -21.06 -3.65 3.89
N ARG A 203 -20.93 -4.16 2.65
CA ARG A 203 -21.29 -5.53 2.31
C ARG A 203 -20.38 -6.07 1.21
N ILE A 204 -20.06 -7.34 1.32
CA ILE A 204 -19.30 -8.11 0.33
C ILE A 204 -20.17 -9.31 -0.07
N GLU A 205 -20.50 -9.41 -1.36
CA GLU A 205 -21.30 -10.52 -1.89
C GLU A 205 -20.46 -11.43 -2.79
N LEU A 206 -20.42 -12.71 -2.47
CA LEU A 206 -19.89 -13.75 -3.34
C LEU A 206 -20.95 -14.10 -4.38
N SER A 207 -20.64 -14.01 -5.68
CA SER A 207 -21.62 -14.13 -6.76
C SER A 207 -21.10 -14.92 -7.96
N ASP A 208 -21.99 -15.52 -8.73
CA ASP A 208 -21.72 -16.14 -10.05
C ASP A 208 -22.01 -15.19 -11.22
N ASN A 209 -22.56 -14.00 -10.94
CA ASN A 209 -22.92 -13.00 -11.95
C ASN A 209 -21.70 -12.28 -12.53
N THR A 210 -20.94 -12.93 -13.38
CA THR A 210 -19.76 -12.35 -14.05
C THR A 210 -20.05 -11.14 -14.95
N ASN A 211 -21.33 -10.84 -15.21
CA ASN A 211 -21.75 -9.66 -15.97
C ASN A 211 -22.07 -8.46 -15.08
N PHE A 212 -21.86 -8.56 -13.77
CA PHE A 212 -22.06 -7.43 -12.88
C PHE A 212 -21.18 -6.26 -13.28
N ARG A 213 -21.77 -5.06 -13.31
CA ARG A 213 -21.10 -3.79 -13.56
C ARG A 213 -21.41 -2.86 -12.40
N GLY A 214 -20.37 -2.36 -11.78
CA GLY A 214 -20.48 -1.38 -10.71
C GLY A 214 -20.76 0.02 -11.22
N PHE A 215 -20.60 1.00 -10.33
CA PHE A 215 -20.93 2.39 -10.66
C PHE A 215 -20.17 2.89 -11.89
N TRP A 216 -18.85 2.84 -11.88
CA TRP A 216 -18.02 3.39 -12.94
C TRP A 216 -18.10 2.56 -14.24
N GLU A 217 -18.21 1.24 -14.09
CA GLU A 217 -18.34 0.33 -15.23
C GLU A 217 -19.64 0.58 -16.01
N ASN A 218 -20.71 1.02 -15.34
CA ASN A 218 -21.95 1.45 -16.00
C ASN A 218 -21.81 2.78 -16.77
N TYR A 219 -20.75 3.56 -16.50
CA TYR A 219 -20.36 4.73 -17.27
C TYR A 219 -19.32 4.43 -18.36
N GLY A 220 -19.05 3.15 -18.65
CA GLY A 220 -18.16 2.72 -19.75
C GLY A 220 -16.70 2.49 -19.33
N TYR A 221 -16.39 2.51 -18.04
CA TYR A 221 -15.07 2.11 -17.57
C TYR A 221 -14.88 0.60 -17.70
N ASN A 222 -13.64 0.18 -17.96
CA ASN A 222 -13.31 -1.21 -18.17
C ASN A 222 -13.53 -2.05 -16.90
N ASN A 223 -14.28 -3.15 -17.02
CA ASN A 223 -14.59 -3.98 -15.85
C ASN A 223 -13.36 -4.71 -15.28
N SER A 224 -12.34 -5.00 -16.08
CA SER A 224 -11.09 -5.58 -15.58
C SER A 224 -10.19 -4.58 -14.85
N ALA A 225 -10.22 -3.31 -15.26
CA ALA A 225 -9.54 -2.17 -14.64
C ALA A 225 -8.03 -2.35 -14.41
N ASN A 226 -7.35 -3.18 -15.19
CA ASN A 226 -5.90 -3.37 -15.04
C ASN A 226 -5.16 -2.08 -15.40
N VAL A 227 -4.21 -1.63 -14.56
CA VAL A 227 -3.43 -0.41 -14.80
C VAL A 227 -2.58 -0.47 -16.09
N THR A 228 -2.32 -1.65 -16.62
CA THR A 228 -1.65 -1.88 -17.92
C THR A 228 -2.63 -2.02 -19.08
N GLY A 229 -3.92 -1.94 -18.83
CA GLY A 229 -4.98 -2.13 -19.81
C GLY A 229 -5.72 -0.82 -20.18
N PRO A 230 -6.74 -0.92 -21.04
CA PRO A 230 -7.55 0.23 -21.39
C PRO A 230 -8.42 0.68 -20.21
N VAL A 231 -8.59 1.99 -20.05
CA VAL A 231 -9.44 2.60 -19.01
C VAL A 231 -10.92 2.38 -19.32
N SER A 232 -11.31 2.42 -20.60
CA SER A 232 -12.70 2.24 -21.04
C SER A 232 -12.91 0.93 -21.77
N GLU A 233 -14.14 0.44 -21.75
CA GLU A 233 -14.57 -0.66 -22.62
C GLU A 233 -14.50 -0.24 -24.09
N PRO A 234 -14.22 -1.17 -25.01
CA PRO A 234 -14.18 -0.89 -26.47
C PRO A 234 -15.55 -0.53 -27.04
#